data_83d2fdf74d0da17e9715d58e32ab4d9e
#
_entry.id   83d2fdf74d0da17e9715d58e32ab4d9e
#
_cell.length_a   1.000
_cell.length_b   1.000
_cell.length_c   1.000
_cell.angle_alpha   90.00
_cell.angle_beta   90.00
_cell.angle_gamma   90.00
#
_symmetry.space_group_name_H-M   'P 1'
#
loop_
_entity.id
_entity.type
_entity.pdbx_description
1 polymer ?
#
loop_
_entity_poly.entity_id
_entity_poly.type
_entity_poly.pdbx_seq_one_letter_code
_entity_poly.pdbx_strand_id
1 'polypeptide(L)'
;IQIYKSWQGYMTKPDENENFQTYYVNEIPYQEGITYFWTIDYFLKDKKELTYKEVTTYEKPTSWNDSEGVIVTKGGRVATRIRTVPNDGRVFNAWTLDENDPKGNIKVEVFIDEKLVRDFQFTTTSNP
;
A
#
# COMPACT_ATOMS: atom_id res chain seq x y z
N ILE A 1 6.43 -6.51 -19.20
CA ILE A 1 5.51 -6.95 -18.16
C ILE A 1 4.05 -6.74 -18.60
N GLN A 2 3.21 -7.68 -18.30
CA GLN A 2 1.79 -7.59 -18.56
C GLN A 2 1.03 -7.58 -17.24
N ILE A 3 0.17 -6.58 -17.02
CA ILE A 3 -0.67 -6.50 -15.84
C ILE A 3 -2.03 -7.11 -16.18
N TYR A 4 -2.43 -8.13 -15.42
CA TYR A 4 -3.72 -8.79 -15.61
C TYR A 4 -4.82 -8.14 -14.80
N LYS A 5 -4.52 -7.83 -13.55
CA LYS A 5 -5.53 -7.39 -12.59
C LYS A 5 -4.86 -6.63 -11.47
N SER A 6 -5.51 -5.59 -11.00
CA SER A 6 -5.08 -4.87 -9.81
C SER A 6 -6.31 -4.51 -8.99
N TRP A 7 -6.15 -4.49 -7.66
CA TRP A 7 -7.25 -4.10 -6.77
C TRP A 7 -6.70 -3.56 -5.46
N GLN A 8 -7.57 -2.90 -4.72
CA GLN A 8 -7.27 -2.25 -3.46
C GLN A 8 -8.45 -2.37 -2.52
N GLY A 9 -8.20 -2.13 -1.25
CA GLY A 9 -9.26 -2.15 -0.26
C GLY A 9 -8.72 -2.10 1.16
N TYR A 10 -9.55 -2.53 2.09
CA TYR A 10 -9.13 -2.64 3.49
C TYR A 10 -9.74 -3.86 4.15
N MET A 11 -9.09 -4.27 5.24
CA MET A 11 -9.56 -5.34 6.11
C MET A 11 -9.85 -4.74 7.48
N THR A 12 -10.96 -5.17 8.10
CA THR A 12 -11.30 -4.75 9.45
C THR A 12 -10.32 -5.35 10.45
N LYS A 13 -10.25 -4.74 11.64
CA LYS A 13 -9.47 -5.30 12.73
C LYS A 13 -10.03 -6.67 13.10
N PRO A 14 -9.19 -7.72 13.24
CA PRO A 14 -9.66 -9.04 13.63
C PRO A 14 -10.34 -8.99 15.00
N ASP A 15 -11.45 -9.74 15.16
CA ASP A 15 -12.14 -9.90 16.42
C ASP A 15 -11.44 -10.95 17.31
N GLU A 16 -12.06 -11.30 18.44
CA GLU A 16 -11.52 -12.27 19.40
C GLU A 16 -11.29 -13.65 18.79
N ASN A 17 -12.05 -14.00 17.76
CA ASN A 17 -11.94 -15.27 17.04
C ASN A 17 -11.10 -15.17 15.76
N GLU A 18 -10.34 -14.07 15.60
CA GLU A 18 -9.52 -13.77 14.42
C GLU A 18 -10.33 -13.63 13.13
N ASN A 19 -11.63 -13.33 13.24
CA ASN A 19 -12.49 -13.04 12.11
C ASN A 19 -12.36 -11.58 11.69
N PHE A 20 -12.25 -11.34 10.39
CA PHE A 20 -12.21 -10.00 9.82
C PHE A 20 -12.97 -10.00 8.49
N GLN A 21 -13.34 -8.80 8.04
CA GLN A 21 -13.99 -8.61 6.75
C GLN A 21 -13.09 -7.81 5.82
N THR A 22 -13.18 -8.09 4.52
CA THR A 22 -12.42 -7.40 3.49
C THR A 22 -13.39 -6.64 2.58
N TYR A 23 -13.06 -5.37 2.33
CA TYR A 23 -13.83 -4.50 1.44
C TYR A 23 -12.93 -3.98 0.32
N TYR A 24 -13.40 -4.08 -0.92
CA TYR A 24 -12.64 -3.67 -2.11
C TYR A 24 -13.09 -2.28 -2.54
N VAL A 25 -12.67 -1.29 -1.79
CA VAL A 25 -13.06 0.11 -1.94
C VAL A 25 -11.84 1.01 -1.75
N ASN A 26 -11.96 2.28 -2.12
CA ASN A 26 -10.89 3.27 -1.92
C ASN A 26 -11.13 4.18 -0.71
N GLU A 27 -12.31 4.15 -0.12
CA GLU A 27 -12.60 4.88 1.11
C GLU A 27 -12.35 3.98 2.31
N ILE A 28 -11.51 4.43 3.23
CA ILE A 28 -11.07 3.67 4.40
C ILE A 28 -11.55 4.37 5.66
N PRO A 29 -12.35 3.72 6.51
CA PRO A 29 -12.69 4.30 7.81
C PRO A 29 -11.43 4.55 8.62
N TYR A 30 -11.30 5.76 9.17
CA TYR A 30 -10.14 6.08 10.00
C TYR A 30 -10.33 5.49 11.39
N GLN A 31 -9.84 4.27 11.56
CA GLN A 31 -9.94 3.52 12.79
C GLN A 31 -8.67 2.72 13.01
N GLU A 32 -8.09 2.80 14.20
CA GLU A 32 -6.91 2.02 14.55
C GLU A 32 -7.16 0.53 14.35
N GLY A 33 -6.19 -0.15 13.77
CA GLY A 33 -6.25 -1.59 13.53
C GLY A 33 -6.81 -1.99 12.17
N ILE A 34 -7.34 -1.05 11.40
CA ILE A 34 -7.74 -1.32 10.01
C ILE A 34 -6.49 -1.42 9.15
N THR A 35 -6.44 -2.45 8.31
CA THR A 35 -5.33 -2.66 7.38
C THR A 35 -5.81 -2.35 5.96
N TYR A 36 -5.18 -1.40 5.29
CA TYR A 36 -5.46 -1.13 3.89
C TYR A 36 -4.37 -1.74 3.02
N PHE A 37 -4.73 -2.12 1.79
CA PHE A 37 -3.83 -2.89 0.92
C PHE A 37 -4.04 -2.57 -0.56
N TRP A 38 -3.02 -2.91 -1.34
CA TRP A 38 -3.10 -2.98 -2.79
C TRP A 38 -2.48 -4.29 -3.27
N THR A 39 -2.90 -4.74 -4.44
CA THR A 39 -2.42 -5.98 -5.06
C THR A 39 -2.38 -5.83 -6.57
N ILE A 40 -1.35 -6.37 -7.19
CA ILE A 40 -1.18 -6.41 -8.65
C ILE A 40 -0.85 -7.84 -9.07
N ASP A 41 -1.67 -8.41 -9.95
CA ASP A 41 -1.36 -9.66 -10.64
C ASP A 41 -0.77 -9.35 -12.00
N TYR A 42 0.34 -9.98 -12.32
CA TYR A 42 1.13 -9.67 -13.51
C TYR A 42 1.74 -10.92 -14.11
N PHE A 43 2.26 -10.77 -15.33
CA PHE A 43 3.12 -11.75 -15.98
C PHE A 43 4.42 -11.06 -16.41
N LEU A 44 5.54 -11.65 -16.04
CA LEU A 44 6.87 -11.19 -16.44
C LEU A 44 7.68 -12.41 -16.87
N LYS A 45 8.06 -12.43 -18.16
CA LYS A 45 8.75 -13.57 -18.77
C LYS A 45 10.26 -13.51 -18.49
N ASP A 46 10.86 -14.69 -18.28
CA ASP A 46 12.32 -14.89 -18.25
C ASP A 46 13.06 -14.17 -17.12
N LYS A 47 12.38 -13.92 -16.01
CA LYS A 47 12.98 -13.35 -14.81
C LYS A 47 12.68 -14.25 -13.61
N LYS A 48 13.67 -14.46 -12.75
CA LYS A 48 13.49 -15.21 -11.50
C LYS A 48 12.98 -14.32 -10.37
N GLU A 49 13.31 -13.03 -10.44
CA GLU A 49 12.97 -12.05 -9.42
C GLU A 49 12.39 -10.81 -10.09
N LEU A 50 11.67 -10.04 -9.29
CA LEU A 50 11.08 -8.78 -9.70
C LEU A 50 11.43 -7.74 -8.66
N THR A 51 11.86 -6.56 -9.13
CA THR A 51 12.10 -5.42 -8.24
C THR A 51 11.00 -4.39 -8.47
N TYR A 52 10.30 -4.01 -7.41
CA TYR A 52 9.32 -2.95 -7.50
C TYR A 52 9.62 -1.83 -6.51
N LYS A 53 9.21 -0.63 -6.88
CA LYS A 53 9.30 0.55 -6.05
C LYS A 53 7.90 1.03 -5.73
N GLU A 54 7.63 1.26 -4.45
CA GLU A 54 6.37 1.78 -3.96
C GLU A 54 6.61 3.18 -3.41
N VAL A 55 5.89 4.15 -3.92
CA VAL A 55 5.96 5.54 -3.46
C VAL A 55 4.60 5.91 -2.86
N THR A 56 4.58 6.13 -1.56
CA THR A 56 3.36 6.51 -0.82
C THR A 56 3.44 7.98 -0.46
N THR A 57 2.43 8.74 -0.89
CA THR A 57 2.35 10.19 -0.65
C THR A 57 1.13 10.49 0.21
N TYR A 58 1.36 11.21 1.32
CA TYR A 58 0.31 11.74 2.19
C TYR A 58 0.14 13.24 1.98
N GLU A 59 -1.05 13.76 2.26
CA GLU A 59 -1.31 15.20 2.19
C GLU A 59 -0.58 15.98 3.29
N LYS A 60 -0.34 15.34 4.42
CA LYS A 60 0.29 15.96 5.59
C LYS A 60 1.52 15.15 6.01
N PRO A 61 2.52 15.81 6.61
CA PRO A 61 3.65 15.08 7.17
C PRO A 61 3.21 14.08 8.21
N THR A 62 3.85 12.91 8.25
CA THR A 62 3.61 11.89 9.26
C THR A 62 4.92 11.38 9.81
N SER A 63 4.87 10.84 11.01
CA SER A 63 5.99 10.14 11.60
C SER A 63 6.01 8.73 11.06
N TRP A 64 7.03 8.42 10.26
CA TRP A 64 7.21 7.08 9.74
C TRP A 64 8.00 6.27 10.75
N ASN A 65 7.55 5.06 11.00
CA ASN A 65 8.38 4.11 11.71
C ASN A 65 9.59 3.78 10.85
N ASP A 66 10.77 3.76 11.47
CA ASP A 66 12.00 3.36 10.79
C ASP A 66 11.88 1.89 10.38
N SER A 67 11.23 1.65 9.27
CA SER A 67 11.26 0.32 8.67
C SER A 67 12.44 0.25 7.73
N GLU A 68 13.11 -0.88 7.77
CA GLU A 68 14.23 -1.16 6.90
C GLU A 68 13.82 -0.97 5.43
N GLY A 69 14.63 -0.21 4.68
CA GLY A 69 14.42 0.00 3.26
C GLY A 69 13.42 1.10 2.89
N VAL A 70 12.96 1.89 3.84
CA VAL A 70 12.06 3.04 3.56
C VAL A 70 12.86 4.33 3.58
N ILE A 71 12.74 5.11 2.50
CA ILE A 71 13.34 6.44 2.38
C ILE A 71 12.22 7.47 2.50
N VAL A 72 12.32 8.36 3.48
CA VAL A 72 11.31 9.39 3.74
C VAL A 72 11.81 10.73 3.24
N THR A 73 11.00 11.42 2.44
CA THR A 73 11.33 12.70 1.85
C THR A 73 10.19 13.71 2.01
N LYS A 74 10.41 14.95 1.57
CA LYS A 74 9.42 16.04 1.58
C LYS A 74 8.80 16.28 2.96
N GLY A 75 9.64 16.27 4.00
CA GLY A 75 9.19 16.58 5.35
C GLY A 75 8.27 15.54 5.96
N GLY A 76 8.41 14.27 5.58
CA GLY A 76 7.59 13.19 6.11
C GLY A 76 6.33 12.90 5.28
N ARG A 77 6.16 13.53 4.12
CA ARG A 77 4.98 13.33 3.28
C ARG A 77 5.10 12.19 2.29
N VAL A 78 6.33 11.82 1.92
CA VAL A 78 6.57 10.79 0.90
C VAL A 78 7.47 9.70 1.46
N ALA A 79 7.02 8.46 1.35
CA ALA A 79 7.81 7.29 1.72
C ALA A 79 8.03 6.42 0.49
N THR A 80 9.28 6.08 0.21
CA THR A 80 9.66 5.24 -0.92
C THR A 80 10.24 3.94 -0.40
N ARG A 81 9.74 2.83 -0.91
CA ARG A 81 10.21 1.49 -0.57
C ARG A 81 10.55 0.73 -1.84
N ILE A 82 11.74 0.11 -1.86
CA ILE A 82 12.16 -0.74 -2.98
C ILE A 82 12.29 -2.16 -2.44
N ARG A 83 11.68 -3.12 -3.13
CA ARG A 83 11.75 -4.54 -2.78
C ARG A 83 12.04 -5.41 -3.99
N THR A 84 12.84 -6.44 -3.76
CA THR A 84 13.05 -7.52 -4.72
C THR A 84 12.39 -8.77 -4.17
N VAL A 85 11.49 -9.34 -4.96
CA VAL A 85 10.69 -10.51 -4.57
C VAL A 85 10.77 -11.57 -5.67
N PRO A 86 10.46 -12.84 -5.34
CA PRO A 86 10.35 -13.86 -6.38
C PRO A 86 9.31 -13.46 -7.43
N ASN A 87 9.57 -13.81 -8.68
CA ASN A 87 8.64 -13.56 -9.78
C ASN A 87 7.56 -14.63 -9.80
N ASP A 88 6.57 -14.51 -8.93
CA ASP A 88 5.51 -15.50 -8.76
C ASP A 88 4.12 -15.04 -9.24
N GLY A 89 4.06 -13.91 -9.93
CA GLY A 89 2.84 -13.43 -10.56
C GLY A 89 2.00 -12.47 -9.74
N ARG A 90 2.43 -12.15 -8.52
CA ARG A 90 1.69 -11.22 -7.66
C ARG A 90 2.62 -10.39 -6.80
N VAL A 91 2.37 -9.08 -6.76
CA VAL A 91 2.98 -8.18 -5.78
C VAL A 91 1.87 -7.49 -4.99
N PHE A 92 2.12 -7.24 -3.72
CA PHE A 92 1.16 -6.57 -2.85
C PHE A 92 1.87 -5.93 -1.67
N ASN A 93 1.18 -5.01 -1.01
CA ASN A 93 1.60 -4.50 0.28
C ASN A 93 0.37 -4.07 1.09
N ALA A 94 0.52 -4.05 2.40
CA ALA A 94 -0.55 -3.70 3.32
C ALA A 94 0.02 -2.93 4.50
N TRP A 95 -0.79 -1.99 5.03
CA TRP A 95 -0.44 -1.18 6.19
C TRP A 95 -1.58 -1.17 7.17
N THR A 96 -1.25 -1.26 8.45
CA THR A 96 -2.25 -1.13 9.52
C THR A 96 -2.26 0.31 10.00
N LEU A 97 -3.45 0.91 10.06
CA LEU A 97 -3.61 2.27 10.56
C LEU A 97 -3.31 2.35 12.05
N ASP A 98 -2.52 3.36 12.40
CA ASP A 98 -2.16 3.70 13.76
C ASP A 98 -2.83 5.04 14.13
N GLU A 99 -3.00 5.32 15.41
CA GLU A 99 -3.64 6.54 15.89
C GLU A 99 -2.98 7.83 15.41
N ASN A 100 -1.69 7.77 15.09
CA ASN A 100 -0.91 8.93 14.65
C ASN A 100 -0.83 9.06 13.12
N ASP A 101 -1.47 8.18 12.38
CA ASP A 101 -1.45 8.27 10.93
C ASP A 101 -2.29 9.46 10.44
N PRO A 102 -1.83 10.17 9.39
CA PRO A 102 -2.57 11.32 8.90
C PRO A 102 -3.88 10.89 8.24
N LYS A 103 -4.89 11.74 8.42
CA LYS A 103 -6.17 11.62 7.72
C LYS A 103 -6.07 12.30 6.37
N GLY A 104 -6.89 11.88 5.42
CA GLY A 104 -7.00 12.49 4.11
C GLY A 104 -6.64 11.54 3.00
N ASN A 105 -6.17 12.09 1.90
CA ASN A 105 -5.84 11.31 0.71
C ASN A 105 -4.46 10.69 0.81
N ILE A 106 -4.36 9.44 0.39
CA ILE A 106 -3.12 8.69 0.31
C ILE A 106 -2.98 8.22 -1.13
N LYS A 107 -1.86 8.53 -1.76
CA LYS A 107 -1.57 8.08 -3.11
C LYS A 107 -0.42 7.08 -3.04
N VAL A 108 -0.62 5.92 -3.64
CA VAL A 108 0.41 4.88 -3.74
C VAL A 108 0.71 4.66 -5.21
N GLU A 109 1.96 4.87 -5.60
CA GLU A 109 2.43 4.63 -6.96
C GLU A 109 3.37 3.44 -6.95
N VAL A 110 3.11 2.47 -7.83
CA VAL A 110 3.92 1.26 -7.93
C VAL A 110 4.63 1.24 -9.27
N PHE A 111 5.97 1.15 -9.20
CA PHE A 111 6.85 1.10 -10.36
C PHE A 111 7.50 -0.28 -10.44
N ILE A 112 7.51 -0.86 -11.63
CA ILE A 112 8.24 -2.09 -11.91
C ILE A 112 9.21 -1.79 -13.05
N ASP A 113 10.50 -2.12 -12.87
CA ASP A 113 11.56 -1.78 -13.80
C ASP A 113 11.55 -0.29 -14.16
N GLU A 114 11.38 0.56 -13.14
CA GLU A 114 11.35 2.03 -13.23
C GLU A 114 10.18 2.62 -14.02
N LYS A 115 9.19 1.81 -14.37
CA LYS A 115 7.98 2.27 -15.05
C LYS A 115 6.78 2.22 -14.13
N LEU A 116 6.01 3.29 -14.10
CA LEU A 116 4.75 3.31 -13.35
C LEU A 116 3.78 2.31 -13.98
N VAL A 117 3.40 1.29 -13.21
CA VAL A 117 2.47 0.25 -13.66
C VAL A 117 1.07 0.44 -13.13
N ARG A 118 0.92 0.93 -11.90
CA ARG A 118 -0.38 1.25 -11.30
C ARG A 118 -0.22 2.31 -10.24
N ASP A 119 -1.27 3.08 -10.03
CA ASP A 119 -1.41 3.93 -8.87
C ASP A 119 -2.72 3.58 -8.16
N PHE A 120 -2.69 3.75 -6.85
CA PHE A 120 -3.85 3.49 -5.99
C PHE A 120 -4.09 4.74 -5.15
N GLN A 121 -5.34 5.14 -5.04
CA GLN A 121 -5.71 6.27 -4.21
C GLN A 121 -6.65 5.80 -3.12
N PHE A 122 -6.34 6.19 -1.90
CA PHE A 122 -7.15 5.90 -0.72
C PHE A 122 -7.56 7.22 -0.08
N THR A 123 -8.77 7.27 0.45
CA THR A 123 -9.22 8.40 1.25
C THR A 123 -9.63 7.87 2.61
N THR A 124 -9.00 8.37 3.66
CA THR A 124 -9.41 8.03 5.02
C THR A 124 -10.55 8.94 5.45
N THR A 125 -11.64 8.33 5.91
CA THR A 125 -12.82 9.07 6.32
C THR A 125 -12.92 9.06 7.84
N SER A 126 -13.30 10.21 8.39
CA SER A 126 -13.59 10.27 9.83
C SER A 126 -14.88 9.51 10.11
N ASN A 127 -14.86 8.65 11.13
CA ASN A 127 -16.10 8.09 11.64
C ASN A 127 -16.94 9.20 12.24
N PRO A 128 -18.24 9.24 11.94
CA PRO A 128 -19.14 10.19 12.58
C PRO A 128 -19.23 9.92 14.09
#